data_411fbd2c7a1b86156ae6258ed8c7cbd1
#
_entry.id   411fbd2c7a1b86156ae6258ed8c7cbd1
#
_cell.length_a   1.000
_cell.length_b   1.000
_cell.length_c   1.000
_cell.angle_alpha   90.00
_cell.angle_beta   90.00
_cell.angle_gamma   90.00
#
_symmetry.space_group_name_H-M   'P 1'
#
loop_
_entity.id
_entity.type
_entity.pdbx_description
1 polymer ?
#
loop_
_entity_poly.entity_id
_entity_poly.type
_entity_poly.pdbx_seq_one_letter_code
_entity_poly.pdbx_strand_id
1 'polypeptide(L)'
;MREIENIVVLTGAGVSAESGLATFRGPDGLWEGHRVEDVCTPQALARDPALVHAFYDARRAKLAEVEPNAAHRALAKLDAEWPGGLLIVTQNVDDLHERAGAKRMLHMHGELKSALCAACGAARPWEGSMSPESVRVERSRDTGFSTSLEANGEFVAPKCPSCAAMALRPDIVFFGEMPYEMERIDAALSRADLFVSIGTSGAVYPAAGFVQTARHYGAWTLELNLEPSAGSYFFSETRTGPASKLVPEWVDELLANPSLRGA
;
A
#
# COMPACT_ATOMS: atom_id res chain seq x y z
N MET A 1 -26.12 10.24 -19.53
CA MET A 1 -25.26 10.01 -18.33
C MET A 1 -25.09 8.51 -18.22
N ARG A 2 -23.86 8.05 -18.10
CA ARG A 2 -23.55 6.60 -18.04
C ARG A 2 -23.71 6.13 -16.59
N GLU A 3 -24.34 4.97 -16.33
CA GLU A 3 -24.56 4.41 -15.00
C GLU A 3 -23.24 3.86 -14.46
N ILE A 4 -22.83 4.22 -13.21
CA ILE A 4 -21.67 3.64 -12.59
C ILE A 4 -22.06 2.24 -12.10
N GLU A 5 -21.44 1.24 -12.68
CA GLU A 5 -21.58 -0.15 -12.26
C GLU A 5 -20.27 -0.66 -11.65
N ASN A 6 -19.15 -0.31 -12.26
CA ASN A 6 -17.83 -0.82 -11.90
C ASN A 6 -16.91 0.30 -11.40
N ILE A 7 -16.42 0.14 -10.18
CA ILE A 7 -15.53 1.09 -9.53
C ILE A 7 -14.17 0.44 -9.27
N VAL A 8 -13.10 1.15 -9.62
CA VAL A 8 -11.75 0.81 -9.17
C VAL A 8 -11.23 1.92 -8.29
N VAL A 9 -10.84 1.59 -7.08
CA VAL A 9 -10.22 2.51 -6.11
C VAL A 9 -8.75 2.15 -5.98
N LEU A 10 -7.86 3.13 -6.19
CA LEU A 10 -6.44 3.01 -5.90
C LEU A 10 -6.12 3.77 -4.62
N THR A 11 -5.50 3.13 -3.63
CA THR A 11 -5.05 3.80 -2.41
C THR A 11 -3.54 3.78 -2.28
N GLY A 12 -3.00 4.84 -1.68
CA GLY A 12 -1.58 4.96 -1.35
C GLY A 12 -1.39 5.37 0.12
N ALA A 13 -0.14 5.61 0.53
CA ALA A 13 0.23 5.84 1.92
C ALA A 13 -0.48 7.04 2.59
N GLY A 14 -0.95 8.00 1.79
CA GLY A 14 -1.72 9.14 2.30
C GLY A 14 -3.03 8.75 2.99
N VAL A 15 -3.66 7.62 2.63
CA VAL A 15 -4.87 7.15 3.30
C VAL A 15 -4.60 6.69 4.73
N SER A 16 -3.39 6.16 5.00
CA SER A 16 -2.97 5.64 6.31
C SER A 16 -2.21 6.66 7.18
N ALA A 17 -1.86 7.83 6.60
CA ALA A 17 -1.11 8.87 7.30
C ALA A 17 -1.80 9.33 8.59
N GLU A 18 -3.11 9.57 8.53
CA GLU A 18 -3.92 9.98 9.68
C GLU A 18 -4.17 8.85 10.72
N SER A 19 -3.80 7.62 10.41
CA SER A 19 -3.72 6.52 11.36
C SER A 19 -2.38 6.48 12.10
N GLY A 20 -1.40 7.31 11.71
CA GLY A 20 -0.09 7.37 12.35
C GLY A 20 0.99 6.53 11.66
N LEU A 21 0.73 6.08 10.41
CA LEU A 21 1.77 5.46 9.57
C LEU A 21 2.44 6.53 8.71
N ALA A 22 3.77 6.49 8.63
CA ALA A 22 4.52 7.42 7.82
C ALA A 22 4.27 7.17 6.32
N THR A 23 4.13 8.26 5.56
CA THR A 23 4.06 8.20 4.11
C THR A 23 5.39 7.78 3.50
N PHE A 24 5.33 7.17 2.32
CA PHE A 24 6.47 6.59 1.62
C PHE A 24 7.61 7.58 1.27
N ARG A 25 7.34 8.87 1.22
CA ARG A 25 8.36 9.91 1.06
C ARG A 25 8.03 11.04 2.02
N GLY A 26 8.79 11.10 3.12
CA GLY A 26 8.84 12.28 3.96
C GLY A 26 9.41 13.49 3.20
N PRO A 27 9.40 14.67 3.82
CA PRO A 27 9.94 15.90 3.22
C PRO A 27 11.39 15.76 2.71
N ASP A 28 12.17 14.86 3.34
CA ASP A 28 13.58 14.63 3.03
C ASP A 28 13.81 13.52 1.98
N GLY A 29 12.77 12.98 1.36
CA GLY A 29 12.87 11.86 0.41
C GLY A 29 13.20 10.51 1.05
N LEU A 30 13.18 10.47 2.40
CA LEU A 30 13.46 9.27 3.18
C LEU A 30 12.17 8.54 3.54
N TRP A 31 12.25 7.22 3.62
CA TRP A 31 11.19 6.40 4.18
C TRP A 31 11.59 5.98 5.60
N GLU A 32 10.94 6.57 6.60
CA GLU A 32 11.26 6.32 8.01
C GLU A 32 12.76 6.46 8.35
N GLY A 33 13.39 7.50 7.79
CA GLY A 33 14.79 7.79 8.02
C GLY A 33 15.78 6.98 7.17
N HIS A 34 15.31 6.09 6.29
CA HIS A 34 16.15 5.29 5.40
C HIS A 34 15.95 5.69 3.94
N ARG A 35 17.02 5.61 3.15
CA ARG A 35 16.91 5.71 1.70
C ARG A 35 16.22 4.46 1.17
N VAL A 36 15.36 4.64 0.19
CA VAL A 36 14.62 3.54 -0.45
C VAL A 36 15.57 2.47 -1.02
N GLU A 37 16.68 2.93 -1.60
CA GLU A 37 17.72 2.07 -2.18
C GLU A 37 18.42 1.18 -1.14
N ASP A 38 18.32 1.51 0.15
CA ASP A 38 18.96 0.75 1.23
C ASP A 38 18.03 -0.28 1.87
N VAL A 39 16.69 -0.17 1.67
CA VAL A 39 15.73 -1.01 2.37
C VAL A 39 14.64 -1.65 1.49
N CYS A 40 14.46 -1.17 0.25
CA CYS A 40 13.35 -1.59 -0.61
C CYS A 40 13.79 -1.96 -2.03
N THR A 41 14.93 -2.65 -2.16
CA THR A 41 15.41 -3.20 -3.43
C THR A 41 15.98 -4.61 -3.24
N PRO A 42 15.96 -5.47 -4.28
CA PRO A 42 16.63 -6.77 -4.22
C PRO A 42 18.13 -6.65 -3.90
N GLN A 43 18.77 -5.58 -4.39
CA GLN A 43 20.18 -5.30 -4.13
C GLN A 43 20.44 -4.95 -2.67
N ALA A 44 19.54 -4.20 -2.03
CA ALA A 44 19.61 -3.91 -0.61
C ALA A 44 19.51 -5.19 0.22
N LEU A 45 18.55 -6.05 -0.09
CA LEU A 45 18.38 -7.34 0.59
C LEU A 45 19.62 -8.25 0.42
N ALA A 46 20.22 -8.26 -0.75
CA ALA A 46 21.45 -9.04 -0.99
C ALA A 46 22.67 -8.47 -0.28
N ARG A 47 22.77 -7.13 -0.17
CA ARG A 47 23.87 -6.42 0.46
C ARG A 47 23.82 -6.46 1.97
N ASP A 48 22.67 -6.19 2.54
CA ASP A 48 22.43 -6.10 3.98
C ASP A 48 21.04 -6.67 4.36
N PRO A 49 20.90 -7.99 4.38
CA PRO A 49 19.63 -8.63 4.72
C PRO A 49 19.20 -8.31 6.16
N ALA A 50 20.14 -8.09 7.08
CA ALA A 50 19.83 -7.78 8.47
C ALA A 50 19.12 -6.43 8.58
N LEU A 51 19.64 -5.40 7.91
CA LEU A 51 19.03 -4.08 7.86
C LEU A 51 17.61 -4.16 7.23
N VAL A 52 17.47 -4.84 6.10
CA VAL A 52 16.16 -4.95 5.41
C VAL A 52 15.14 -5.65 6.30
N HIS A 53 15.49 -6.79 6.91
CA HIS A 53 14.57 -7.50 7.80
C HIS A 53 14.19 -6.65 9.02
N ALA A 54 15.16 -6.03 9.69
CA ALA A 54 14.91 -5.17 10.84
C ALA A 54 14.01 -3.97 10.49
N PHE A 55 14.20 -3.38 9.30
CA PHE A 55 13.38 -2.30 8.80
C PHE A 55 11.91 -2.70 8.65
N TYR A 56 11.60 -3.86 8.07
CA TYR A 56 10.22 -4.34 7.94
C TYR A 56 9.65 -4.89 9.25
N ASP A 57 10.47 -5.44 10.15
CA ASP A 57 10.05 -5.85 11.48
C ASP A 57 9.59 -4.64 12.32
N ALA A 58 10.32 -3.52 12.26
CA ALA A 58 9.93 -2.29 12.94
C ALA A 58 8.57 -1.76 12.43
N ARG A 59 8.30 -1.87 11.12
CA ARG A 59 7.00 -1.50 10.54
C ARG A 59 5.89 -2.43 10.94
N ARG A 60 6.15 -3.74 10.98
CA ARG A 60 5.19 -4.74 11.44
C ARG A 60 4.84 -4.50 12.91
N ALA A 61 5.82 -4.16 13.74
CA ALA A 61 5.57 -3.78 15.13
C ALA A 61 4.73 -2.50 15.23
N LYS A 62 5.06 -1.47 14.43
CA LYS A 62 4.31 -0.20 14.39
C LYS A 62 2.87 -0.39 13.94
N LEU A 63 2.62 -1.29 12.99
CA LEU A 63 1.29 -1.60 12.50
C LEU A 63 0.34 -2.11 13.61
N ALA A 64 0.86 -2.80 14.62
CA ALA A 64 0.07 -3.26 15.76
C ALA A 64 -0.39 -2.13 16.69
N GLU A 65 0.21 -0.94 16.61
CA GLU A 65 -0.10 0.22 17.46
C GLU A 65 -1.15 1.17 16.86
N VAL A 66 -1.50 1.00 15.58
CA VAL A 66 -2.36 1.92 14.84
C VAL A 66 -3.71 1.30 14.51
N GLU A 67 -4.71 2.14 14.31
CA GLU A 67 -6.08 1.73 13.99
C GLU A 67 -6.56 2.31 12.65
N PRO A 68 -7.49 1.62 11.94
CA PRO A 68 -8.14 2.17 10.77
C PRO A 68 -8.79 3.52 11.05
N ASN A 69 -8.60 4.50 10.19
CA ASN A 69 -9.25 5.81 10.29
C ASN A 69 -10.60 5.85 9.55
N ALA A 70 -11.22 7.03 9.47
CA ALA A 70 -12.53 7.22 8.85
C ALA A 70 -12.52 6.87 7.34
N ALA A 71 -11.41 7.09 6.62
CA ALA A 71 -11.30 6.76 5.20
C ALA A 71 -11.36 5.23 4.97
N HIS A 72 -10.63 4.45 5.78
CA HIS A 72 -10.66 2.99 5.71
C HIS A 72 -12.08 2.45 5.99
N ARG A 73 -12.75 2.98 7.03
CA ARG A 73 -14.13 2.59 7.38
C ARG A 73 -15.13 2.95 6.29
N ALA A 74 -14.95 4.12 5.65
CA ALA A 74 -15.81 4.53 4.55
C ALA A 74 -15.63 3.62 3.31
N LEU A 75 -14.40 3.22 2.99
CA LEU A 75 -14.15 2.26 1.90
C LEU A 75 -14.71 0.87 2.23
N ALA A 76 -14.65 0.43 3.48
CA ALA A 76 -15.28 -0.82 3.92
C ALA A 76 -16.82 -0.74 3.83
N LYS A 77 -17.42 0.43 4.15
CA LYS A 77 -18.85 0.69 3.93
C LYS A 77 -19.20 0.62 2.44
N LEU A 78 -18.42 1.28 1.58
CA LEU A 78 -18.59 1.20 0.14
C LEU A 78 -18.52 -0.25 -0.35
N ASP A 79 -17.56 -1.03 0.14
CA ASP A 79 -17.41 -2.43 -0.19
C ASP A 79 -18.63 -3.27 0.21
N ALA A 80 -19.21 -3.01 1.37
CA ALA A 80 -20.37 -3.74 1.86
C ALA A 80 -21.68 -3.35 1.15
N GLU A 81 -21.85 -2.08 0.77
CA GLU A 81 -23.12 -1.53 0.31
C GLU A 81 -23.18 -1.34 -1.22
N TRP A 82 -22.04 -1.30 -1.93
CA TRP A 82 -22.03 -1.12 -3.38
C TRP A 82 -22.53 -2.37 -4.11
N PRO A 83 -23.64 -2.29 -4.88
CA PRO A 83 -24.25 -3.46 -5.51
C PRO A 83 -23.50 -3.92 -6.76
N GLY A 84 -22.71 -3.04 -7.38
CA GLY A 84 -21.97 -3.31 -8.61
C GLY A 84 -20.56 -3.87 -8.38
N GLY A 85 -19.75 -3.87 -9.44
CA GLY A 85 -18.35 -4.26 -9.37
C GLY A 85 -17.54 -3.25 -8.57
N LEU A 86 -16.69 -3.74 -7.65
CA LEU A 86 -15.72 -2.93 -6.92
C LEU A 86 -14.40 -3.68 -6.78
N LEU A 87 -13.30 -2.99 -7.02
CA LEU A 87 -11.97 -3.46 -6.66
C LEU A 87 -11.20 -2.33 -5.97
N ILE A 88 -10.77 -2.56 -4.72
CA ILE A 88 -9.87 -1.67 -4.01
C ILE A 88 -8.45 -2.21 -4.22
N VAL A 89 -7.62 -1.48 -4.94
CA VAL A 89 -6.21 -1.77 -5.16
C VAL A 89 -5.40 -0.89 -4.22
N THR A 90 -4.61 -1.48 -3.33
CA THR A 90 -3.76 -0.71 -2.44
C THR A 90 -2.29 -0.88 -2.78
N GLN A 91 -1.57 0.24 -2.79
CA GLN A 91 -0.11 0.27 -2.80
C GLN A 91 0.48 0.08 -1.40
N ASN A 92 -0.38 0.20 -0.38
CA ASN A 92 0.02 0.04 1.00
C ASN A 92 0.27 -1.42 1.34
N VAL A 93 1.17 -1.61 2.27
CA VAL A 93 1.55 -2.93 2.80
C VAL A 93 0.97 -3.17 4.21
N ASP A 94 0.20 -2.21 4.74
CA ASP A 94 -0.55 -2.32 5.99
C ASP A 94 -1.88 -3.07 5.78
N ASP A 95 -2.50 -3.57 6.85
CA ASP A 95 -3.77 -4.30 6.86
C ASP A 95 -4.96 -3.44 7.33
N LEU A 96 -4.87 -2.12 7.23
CA LEU A 96 -5.90 -1.22 7.78
C LEU A 96 -7.22 -1.29 7.02
N HIS A 97 -7.20 -1.60 5.73
CA HIS A 97 -8.42 -1.81 4.95
C HIS A 97 -9.18 -3.06 5.41
N GLU A 98 -8.50 -4.19 5.60
CA GLU A 98 -9.09 -5.44 6.09
C GLU A 98 -9.60 -5.29 7.52
N ARG A 99 -8.81 -4.64 8.38
CA ARG A 99 -9.21 -4.36 9.77
C ARG A 99 -10.41 -3.45 9.85
N ALA A 100 -10.64 -2.59 8.85
CA ALA A 100 -11.86 -1.81 8.70
C ALA A 100 -13.05 -2.63 8.16
N GLY A 101 -12.81 -3.81 7.58
CA GLY A 101 -13.83 -4.72 7.06
C GLY A 101 -13.91 -4.81 5.54
N ALA A 102 -13.00 -4.19 4.78
CA ALA A 102 -12.94 -4.31 3.33
C ALA A 102 -12.55 -5.75 2.91
N LYS A 103 -13.20 -6.25 1.84
CA LYS A 103 -13.02 -7.63 1.34
C LYS A 103 -12.65 -7.67 -0.15
N ARG A 104 -13.23 -6.78 -0.98
CA ARG A 104 -12.96 -6.70 -2.42
C ARG A 104 -11.71 -5.88 -2.69
N MET A 105 -10.57 -6.32 -2.13
CA MET A 105 -9.32 -5.59 -2.21
C MET A 105 -8.15 -6.45 -2.66
N LEU A 106 -7.03 -5.79 -2.95
CA LEU A 106 -5.83 -6.39 -3.49
C LEU A 106 -4.60 -5.55 -3.10
N HIS A 107 -3.58 -6.20 -2.54
CA HIS A 107 -2.28 -5.60 -2.22
C HIS A 107 -1.32 -5.74 -3.41
N MET A 108 -1.17 -4.68 -4.21
CA MET A 108 -0.28 -4.76 -5.37
C MET A 108 1.21 -4.71 -5.01
N HIS A 109 1.57 -4.24 -3.82
CA HIS A 109 2.95 -4.16 -3.37
C HIS A 109 3.29 -5.14 -2.22
N GLY A 110 2.43 -6.14 -1.98
CA GLY A 110 2.61 -7.11 -0.91
C GLY A 110 2.11 -6.64 0.44
N GLU A 111 2.44 -7.40 1.49
CA GLU A 111 1.85 -7.24 2.83
C GLU A 111 2.89 -7.40 3.94
N LEU A 112 2.88 -6.49 4.93
CA LEU A 112 3.75 -6.59 6.12
C LEU A 112 3.52 -7.87 6.93
N LYS A 113 2.28 -8.37 6.94
CA LYS A 113 1.90 -9.60 7.65
C LYS A 113 2.04 -10.86 6.80
N SER A 114 2.87 -10.81 5.77
CA SER A 114 3.22 -11.95 4.92
C SER A 114 4.74 -12.11 4.80
N ALA A 115 5.18 -13.35 4.60
CA ALA A 115 6.56 -13.70 4.28
C ALA A 115 6.61 -14.47 2.97
N LEU A 116 7.52 -14.07 2.08
CA LEU A 116 7.77 -14.70 0.78
C LEU A 116 9.05 -15.52 0.82
N CYS A 117 9.01 -16.74 0.33
CA CYS A 117 10.22 -17.53 0.14
C CYS A 117 10.90 -17.18 -1.19
N ALA A 118 12.11 -16.62 -1.14
CA ALA A 118 12.87 -16.27 -2.33
C ALA A 118 13.32 -17.53 -3.15
N ALA A 119 13.31 -18.73 -2.54
CA ALA A 119 13.74 -19.95 -3.21
C ALA A 119 12.60 -20.66 -3.97
N CYS A 120 11.38 -20.68 -3.42
CA CYS A 120 10.27 -21.43 -4.02
C CYS A 120 9.02 -20.59 -4.33
N GLY A 121 9.02 -19.29 -4.04
CA GLY A 121 7.90 -18.38 -4.30
C GLY A 121 6.69 -18.55 -3.37
N ALA A 122 6.76 -19.45 -2.38
CA ALA A 122 5.64 -19.64 -1.45
C ALA A 122 5.49 -18.43 -0.51
N ALA A 123 4.33 -17.79 -0.54
CA ALA A 123 3.94 -16.77 0.43
C ALA A 123 3.13 -17.40 1.58
N ARG A 124 3.19 -16.78 2.76
CA ARG A 124 2.49 -17.25 3.96
C ARG A 124 2.27 -16.13 4.98
N PRO A 125 1.21 -16.20 5.78
CA PRO A 125 1.05 -15.29 6.91
C PRO A 125 2.26 -15.32 7.84
N TRP A 126 2.65 -14.15 8.31
CA TRP A 126 3.79 -13.99 9.23
C TRP A 126 3.49 -12.94 10.28
N GLU A 127 3.63 -13.34 11.52
CA GLU A 127 3.50 -12.45 12.66
C GLU A 127 4.83 -12.35 13.42
N GLY A 128 5.08 -11.22 14.07
CA GLY A 128 6.30 -10.98 14.83
C GLY A 128 7.51 -10.65 13.97
N SER A 129 8.69 -10.75 14.56
CA SER A 129 9.97 -10.44 13.91
C SER A 129 10.42 -11.57 12.97
N MET A 130 11.01 -11.18 11.85
CA MET A 130 11.75 -12.08 10.94
C MET A 130 13.25 -12.04 11.23
N SER A 131 13.71 -11.05 11.98
CA SER A 131 15.11 -10.93 12.39
C SER A 131 15.42 -11.85 13.56
N PRO A 132 16.65 -12.43 13.66
CA PRO A 132 17.08 -13.15 14.85
C PRO A 132 16.98 -12.27 16.10
N GLU A 133 16.75 -12.86 17.27
CA GLU A 133 16.68 -12.15 18.56
C GLU A 133 17.96 -11.35 18.90
N SER A 134 19.10 -11.70 18.29
CA SER A 134 20.37 -10.99 18.44
C SER A 134 20.42 -9.64 17.71
N VAL A 135 19.49 -9.36 16.81
CA VAL A 135 19.38 -8.09 16.07
C VAL A 135 18.49 -7.15 16.88
N ARG A 136 19.08 -6.27 17.70
CA ARG A 136 18.35 -5.22 18.41
C ARG A 136 18.33 -3.94 17.60
N VAL A 137 17.14 -3.39 17.38
CA VAL A 137 16.95 -2.04 16.87
C VAL A 137 16.93 -1.08 18.05
N GLU A 138 17.97 -0.26 18.23
CA GLU A 138 17.95 0.81 19.21
C GLU A 138 17.27 2.06 18.65
N ARG A 139 16.30 2.60 19.40
CA ARG A 139 15.69 3.91 19.10
C ARG A 139 16.64 5.01 19.53
N SER A 140 17.23 5.73 18.60
CA SER A 140 17.87 7.00 18.89
C SER A 140 16.82 8.06 19.24
N ARG A 141 17.05 8.82 20.31
CA ARG A 141 16.12 9.86 20.76
C ARG A 141 16.17 11.13 19.88
N ASP A 142 17.21 11.30 19.06
CA ASP A 142 17.47 12.57 18.37
C ASP A 142 17.31 12.54 16.84
N THR A 143 17.28 11.39 16.17
CA THR A 143 17.33 11.33 14.69
C THR A 143 16.42 10.28 14.03
N GLY A 144 15.43 9.74 14.75
CA GLY A 144 14.73 8.57 14.22
C GLY A 144 15.59 7.31 14.35
N PHE A 145 15.23 6.22 13.72
CA PHE A 145 15.90 4.93 13.89
C PHE A 145 17.38 4.97 13.52
N SER A 146 18.25 4.76 14.49
CA SER A 146 19.64 4.38 14.25
C SER A 146 19.77 2.88 14.48
N THR A 147 20.09 2.12 13.44
CA THR A 147 20.45 0.72 13.55
C THR A 147 21.93 0.62 13.82
N SER A 148 22.35 0.59 15.09
CA SER A 148 23.65 0.06 15.43
C SER A 148 23.54 -1.46 15.46
N LEU A 149 23.85 -2.11 14.32
CA LEU A 149 23.96 -3.55 14.24
C LEU A 149 25.32 -3.97 14.83
N GLU A 150 25.38 -4.26 16.11
CA GLU A 150 26.41 -5.13 16.64
C GLU A 150 25.99 -6.60 16.40
N ALA A 151 25.92 -7.00 15.14
CA ALA A 151 25.73 -8.39 14.77
C ALA A 151 27.07 -9.08 14.80
N ASN A 152 27.41 -9.71 15.93
CA ASN A 152 28.53 -10.65 16.02
C ASN A 152 28.25 -12.02 15.38
N GLY A 153 27.34 -12.06 14.38
CA GLY A 153 26.95 -13.25 13.66
C GLY A 153 26.41 -12.95 12.26
N GLU A 154 26.63 -13.86 11.34
CA GLU A 154 26.07 -13.80 10.00
C GLU A 154 24.52 -13.84 10.05
N PHE A 155 23.84 -12.93 9.36
CA PHE A 155 22.38 -12.95 9.28
C PHE A 155 21.91 -14.20 8.54
N VAL A 156 21.00 -14.95 9.13
CA VAL A 156 20.38 -16.12 8.51
C VAL A 156 18.88 -15.88 8.39
N ALA A 157 18.38 -15.86 7.15
CA ALA A 157 16.96 -15.70 6.90
C ALA A 157 16.15 -16.87 7.53
N PRO A 158 14.89 -16.63 7.95
CA PRO A 158 14.07 -17.71 8.50
C PRO A 158 13.85 -18.85 7.50
N LYS A 159 13.71 -20.06 8.03
CA LYS A 159 13.52 -21.29 7.25
C LYS A 159 12.12 -21.34 6.63
N CYS A 160 12.05 -21.58 5.33
CA CYS A 160 10.80 -21.84 4.64
C CYS A 160 10.26 -23.24 5.00
N PRO A 161 9.03 -23.36 5.51
CA PRO A 161 8.48 -24.68 5.83
C PRO A 161 8.09 -25.50 4.59
N SER A 162 7.90 -24.85 3.42
CA SER A 162 7.52 -25.53 2.18
C SER A 162 8.69 -26.21 1.48
N CYS A 163 9.88 -25.57 1.45
CA CYS A 163 11.06 -26.11 0.74
C CYS A 163 12.30 -26.27 1.61
N ALA A 164 12.20 -25.95 2.90
CA ALA A 164 13.27 -26.02 3.89
C ALA A 164 14.48 -25.07 3.65
N ALA A 165 14.46 -24.22 2.62
CA ALA A 165 15.49 -23.22 2.38
C ALA A 165 15.45 -22.11 3.45
N MET A 166 16.62 -21.58 3.83
CA MET A 166 16.78 -20.42 4.69
C MET A 166 16.64 -19.13 3.84
N ALA A 167 15.44 -18.88 3.33
CA ALA A 167 15.20 -17.90 2.27
C ALA A 167 13.88 -17.11 2.42
N LEU A 168 13.29 -17.04 3.62
CA LEU A 168 12.14 -16.18 3.84
C LEU A 168 12.58 -14.71 3.92
N ARG A 169 11.84 -13.86 3.24
CA ARG A 169 11.96 -12.41 3.28
C ARG A 169 10.60 -11.76 3.53
N PRO A 170 10.52 -10.46 3.89
CA PRO A 170 9.27 -9.72 3.86
C PRO A 170 8.60 -9.87 2.49
N ASP A 171 7.29 -10.12 2.48
CA ASP A 171 6.48 -10.25 1.26
C ASP A 171 6.09 -8.86 0.75
N ILE A 172 7.11 -8.14 0.32
CA ILE A 172 7.02 -6.78 -0.20
C ILE A 172 7.56 -6.77 -1.62
N VAL A 173 6.85 -6.16 -2.53
CA VAL A 173 7.34 -5.90 -3.89
C VAL A 173 8.38 -4.79 -3.81
N PHE A 174 9.64 -5.14 -4.06
CA PHE A 174 10.74 -4.19 -4.08
C PHE A 174 10.80 -3.42 -5.39
N PHE A 175 11.44 -2.26 -5.38
CA PHE A 175 11.70 -1.53 -6.62
C PHE A 175 12.47 -2.38 -7.62
N GLY A 176 11.92 -2.44 -8.86
CA GLY A 176 12.42 -3.31 -9.93
C GLY A 176 11.76 -4.68 -9.99
N GLU A 177 10.96 -5.07 -9.00
CA GLU A 177 10.11 -6.26 -9.06
C GLU A 177 8.75 -5.94 -9.68
N MET A 178 8.07 -6.96 -10.22
CA MET A 178 6.73 -6.81 -10.79
C MET A 178 5.69 -6.76 -9.66
N PRO A 179 4.80 -5.77 -9.63
CA PRO A 179 3.69 -5.75 -8.69
C PRO A 179 2.75 -6.95 -8.87
N TYR A 180 2.07 -7.32 -7.80
CA TYR A 180 1.14 -8.44 -7.81
C TYR A 180 -0.14 -8.14 -8.59
N GLU A 181 -0.74 -9.18 -9.17
CA GLU A 181 -2.09 -9.16 -9.74
C GLU A 181 -2.32 -8.13 -10.87
N MET A 182 -1.28 -7.77 -11.61
CA MET A 182 -1.37 -6.74 -12.66
C MET A 182 -2.43 -7.06 -13.72
N GLU A 183 -2.56 -8.34 -14.13
CA GLU A 183 -3.59 -8.76 -15.10
C GLU A 183 -5.01 -8.53 -14.56
N ARG A 184 -5.24 -8.79 -13.27
CA ARG A 184 -6.53 -8.56 -12.61
C ARG A 184 -6.84 -7.06 -12.49
N ILE A 185 -5.81 -6.26 -12.20
CA ILE A 185 -5.92 -4.80 -12.13
C ILE A 185 -6.26 -4.24 -13.52
N ASP A 186 -5.53 -4.63 -14.57
CA ASP A 186 -5.78 -4.19 -15.94
C ASP A 186 -7.17 -4.59 -16.44
N ALA A 187 -7.61 -5.82 -16.13
CA ALA A 187 -8.97 -6.28 -16.43
C ALA A 187 -10.05 -5.50 -15.67
N ALA A 188 -9.79 -5.02 -14.47
CA ALA A 188 -10.71 -4.17 -13.72
C ALA A 188 -10.75 -2.74 -14.29
N LEU A 189 -9.57 -2.15 -14.58
CA LEU A 189 -9.46 -0.82 -15.18
C LEU A 189 -10.14 -0.73 -16.53
N SER A 190 -10.06 -1.79 -17.36
CA SER A 190 -10.69 -1.82 -18.69
C SER A 190 -12.23 -1.83 -18.65
N ARG A 191 -12.83 -2.13 -17.51
CA ARG A 191 -14.29 -2.17 -17.31
C ARG A 191 -14.79 -1.11 -16.35
N ALA A 192 -13.88 -0.32 -15.77
CA ALA A 192 -14.25 0.70 -14.80
C ALA A 192 -15.10 1.80 -15.45
N ASP A 193 -16.19 2.17 -14.79
CA ASP A 193 -16.96 3.39 -15.08
C ASP A 193 -16.43 4.57 -14.26
N LEU A 194 -15.89 4.27 -13.07
CA LEU A 194 -15.27 5.22 -12.16
C LEU A 194 -13.93 4.69 -11.64
N PHE A 195 -12.88 5.48 -11.79
CA PHE A 195 -11.58 5.26 -11.17
C PHE A 195 -11.32 6.34 -10.13
N VAL A 196 -10.99 5.95 -8.90
CA VAL A 196 -10.73 6.88 -7.79
C VAL A 196 -9.35 6.64 -7.22
N SER A 197 -8.53 7.68 -7.17
CA SER A 197 -7.19 7.65 -6.58
C SER A 197 -7.19 8.39 -5.25
N ILE A 198 -6.73 7.74 -4.17
CA ILE A 198 -6.81 8.26 -2.80
C ILE A 198 -5.43 8.23 -2.14
N GLY A 199 -4.92 9.38 -1.72
CA GLY A 199 -3.71 9.48 -0.92
C GLY A 199 -2.45 8.96 -1.61
N THR A 200 -2.34 9.10 -2.95
CA THR A 200 -1.17 8.67 -3.70
C THR A 200 -0.34 9.86 -4.18
N SER A 201 0.97 9.68 -4.29
CA SER A 201 1.86 10.71 -4.86
C SER A 201 1.72 10.86 -6.38
N GLY A 202 1.16 9.86 -7.06
CA GLY A 202 1.13 9.80 -8.53
C GLY A 202 2.51 9.65 -9.19
N ALA A 203 3.53 9.22 -8.43
CA ALA A 203 4.92 9.14 -8.91
C ALA A 203 5.46 7.70 -9.01
N VAL A 204 4.78 6.71 -8.45
CA VAL A 204 5.23 5.32 -8.43
C VAL A 204 4.54 4.52 -9.54
N TYR A 205 5.33 4.05 -10.51
CA TYR A 205 4.84 3.21 -11.59
C TYR A 205 4.88 1.72 -11.21
N PRO A 206 3.91 0.90 -11.73
CA PRO A 206 2.91 1.24 -12.76
C PRO A 206 1.66 1.98 -12.23
N ALA A 207 1.42 2.05 -10.93
CA ALA A 207 0.19 2.61 -10.33
C ALA A 207 -0.10 4.05 -10.79
N ALA A 208 0.93 4.88 -10.97
CA ALA A 208 0.79 6.25 -11.48
C ALA A 208 0.17 6.32 -12.89
N GLY A 209 0.26 5.25 -13.68
CA GLY A 209 -0.33 5.14 -15.02
C GLY A 209 -1.79 4.71 -15.03
N PHE A 210 -2.34 4.22 -13.92
CA PHE A 210 -3.70 3.65 -13.90
C PHE A 210 -4.80 4.66 -14.26
N VAL A 211 -4.62 5.93 -13.89
CA VAL A 211 -5.55 6.99 -14.29
C VAL A 211 -5.63 7.13 -15.81
N GLN A 212 -4.50 7.04 -16.50
CA GLN A 212 -4.45 7.14 -17.97
C GLN A 212 -5.09 5.91 -18.62
N THR A 213 -4.82 4.71 -18.07
CA THR A 213 -5.46 3.46 -18.51
C THR A 213 -6.98 3.53 -18.33
N ALA A 214 -7.46 3.91 -17.15
CA ALA A 214 -8.90 4.03 -16.88
C ALA A 214 -9.58 5.03 -17.84
N ARG A 215 -8.97 6.19 -18.05
CA ARG A 215 -9.45 7.19 -19.02
C ARG A 215 -9.48 6.68 -20.44
N HIS A 216 -8.48 5.92 -20.86
CA HIS A 216 -8.44 5.31 -22.19
C HIS A 216 -9.66 4.44 -22.44
N TYR A 217 -10.11 3.71 -21.42
CA TYR A 217 -11.33 2.89 -21.49
C TYR A 217 -12.62 3.67 -21.20
N GLY A 218 -12.54 4.97 -20.96
CA GLY A 218 -13.70 5.86 -20.84
C GLY A 218 -14.26 5.99 -19.42
N ALA A 219 -13.49 5.59 -18.39
CA ALA A 219 -13.85 5.81 -17.00
C ALA A 219 -13.81 7.31 -16.63
N TRP A 220 -14.73 7.75 -15.81
CA TRP A 220 -14.58 8.99 -15.08
C TRP A 220 -13.49 8.83 -14.02
N THR A 221 -12.69 9.87 -13.78
CA THR A 221 -11.54 9.75 -12.87
C THR A 221 -11.57 10.83 -11.82
N LEU A 222 -11.48 10.42 -10.54
CA LEU A 222 -11.51 11.30 -9.37
C LEU A 222 -10.24 11.12 -8.56
N GLU A 223 -9.63 12.23 -8.16
CA GLU A 223 -8.52 12.26 -7.20
C GLU A 223 -9.00 12.83 -5.86
N LEU A 224 -8.74 12.09 -4.78
CA LEU A 224 -8.94 12.53 -3.39
C LEU A 224 -7.58 12.54 -2.70
N ASN A 225 -7.00 13.71 -2.48
CA ASN A 225 -5.65 13.80 -1.96
C ASN A 225 -5.46 15.05 -1.09
N LEU A 226 -4.47 15.03 -0.19
CA LEU A 226 -4.18 16.20 0.65
C LEU A 226 -3.73 17.38 -0.20
N GLU A 227 -2.93 17.12 -1.22
CA GLU A 227 -2.44 18.04 -2.24
C GLU A 227 -2.52 17.38 -3.62
N PRO A 228 -2.57 18.13 -4.73
CA PRO A 228 -2.56 17.58 -6.06
C PRO A 228 -1.34 16.65 -6.27
N SER A 229 -1.56 15.45 -6.77
CA SER A 229 -0.48 14.51 -7.09
C SER A 229 0.28 14.93 -8.37
N ALA A 230 1.40 14.26 -8.65
CA ALA A 230 2.14 14.47 -9.89
C ALA A 230 1.32 14.18 -11.17
N GLY A 231 0.24 13.38 -11.03
CA GLY A 231 -0.67 13.02 -12.12
C GLY A 231 -2.01 13.76 -12.11
N SER A 232 -2.23 14.76 -11.25
CA SER A 232 -3.55 15.42 -11.07
C SER A 232 -4.17 15.94 -12.35
N TYR A 233 -3.39 16.42 -13.30
CA TYR A 233 -3.87 16.92 -14.60
C TYR A 233 -4.50 15.83 -15.50
N PHE A 234 -4.35 14.57 -15.15
CA PHE A 234 -5.02 13.48 -15.86
C PHE A 234 -6.42 13.19 -15.31
N PHE A 235 -6.76 13.66 -14.12
CA PHE A 235 -8.06 13.39 -13.52
C PHE A 235 -9.15 14.30 -14.07
N SER A 236 -10.38 13.77 -14.16
CA SER A 236 -11.57 14.53 -14.53
C SER A 236 -11.97 15.49 -13.41
N GLU A 237 -11.74 15.09 -12.16
CA GLU A 237 -12.04 15.85 -10.96
C GLU A 237 -10.96 15.62 -9.90
N THR A 238 -10.58 16.67 -9.17
CA THR A 238 -9.65 16.60 -8.03
C THR A 238 -10.27 17.33 -6.85
N ARG A 239 -10.32 16.64 -5.70
CA ARG A 239 -10.71 17.22 -4.40
C ARG A 239 -9.51 17.18 -3.46
N THR A 240 -9.20 18.31 -2.83
CA THR A 240 -8.05 18.44 -1.92
C THR A 240 -8.50 18.54 -0.47
N GLY A 241 -7.83 17.77 0.40
CA GLY A 241 -8.10 17.72 1.82
C GLY A 241 -7.67 16.39 2.46
N PRO A 242 -7.86 16.25 3.79
CA PRO A 242 -7.52 15.01 4.50
C PRO A 242 -8.43 13.86 4.05
N ALA A 243 -7.82 12.67 3.90
CA ALA A 243 -8.53 11.48 3.44
C ALA A 243 -9.66 11.07 4.39
N SER A 244 -9.44 11.25 5.70
CA SER A 244 -10.46 10.97 6.74
C SER A 244 -11.74 11.80 6.61
N LYS A 245 -11.72 12.89 5.85
CA LYS A 245 -12.86 13.73 5.55
C LYS A 245 -13.39 13.47 4.13
N LEU A 246 -12.53 13.57 3.13
CA LEU A 246 -12.94 13.48 1.72
C LEU A 246 -13.54 12.12 1.36
N VAL A 247 -12.97 11.03 1.88
CA VAL A 247 -13.42 9.69 1.50
C VAL A 247 -14.80 9.35 2.07
N PRO A 248 -15.11 9.63 3.37
CA PRO A 248 -16.48 9.48 3.87
C PRO A 248 -17.51 10.32 3.11
N GLU A 249 -17.20 11.59 2.85
CA GLU A 249 -18.09 12.50 2.10
C GLU A 249 -18.38 11.94 0.71
N TRP A 250 -17.35 11.54 -0.04
CA TRP A 250 -17.49 10.96 -1.37
C TRP A 250 -18.29 9.64 -1.34
N VAL A 251 -18.02 8.76 -0.40
CA VAL A 251 -18.74 7.46 -0.27
C VAL A 251 -20.21 7.69 0.02
N ASP A 252 -20.55 8.62 0.94
CA ASP A 252 -21.91 8.95 1.27
C ASP A 252 -22.65 9.58 0.08
N GLU A 253 -22.02 10.50 -0.65
CA GLU A 253 -22.54 11.08 -1.89
C GLU A 253 -22.84 9.99 -2.94
N LEU A 254 -21.90 9.06 -3.15
CA LEU A 254 -22.02 8.01 -4.15
C LEU A 254 -23.14 7.02 -3.80
N LEU A 255 -23.24 6.60 -2.54
CA LEU A 255 -24.27 5.65 -2.09
C LEU A 255 -25.67 6.28 -2.06
N ALA A 256 -25.77 7.56 -1.72
CA ALA A 256 -27.04 8.29 -1.72
C ALA A 256 -27.56 8.55 -3.15
N ASN A 257 -26.67 8.70 -4.11
CA ASN A 257 -27.04 8.98 -5.49
C ASN A 257 -26.13 8.23 -6.50
N PRO A 258 -26.43 6.96 -6.79
CA PRO A 258 -25.68 6.16 -7.77
C PRO A 258 -25.70 6.76 -9.19
N SER A 259 -26.52 7.79 -9.42
CA SER A 259 -26.54 8.56 -10.66
C SER A 259 -25.57 9.75 -10.64
N LEU A 260 -24.85 10.01 -9.55
CA LEU A 260 -23.76 10.99 -9.49
C LEU A 260 -22.58 10.50 -10.33
N ARG A 261 -22.69 10.82 -11.56
CA ARG A 261 -21.77 10.52 -12.63
C ARG A 261 -21.33 11.84 -13.17
N GLY A 262 -20.06 12.06 -13.06
CA GLY A 262 -19.38 13.11 -13.76
C GLY A 262 -20.27 14.21 -14.30
N ALA A 263 -20.60 15.16 -13.47
CA ALA A 263 -21.10 16.45 -13.94
C ALA A 263 -19.95 17.27 -14.45
#